data_97efe42aea75fe71439b2b0fa207ef36
#
_entry.id   97efe42aea75fe71439b2b0fa207ef36
#
_cell.length_a   1.000
_cell.length_b   1.000
_cell.length_c   1.000
_cell.angle_alpha   90.00
_cell.angle_beta   90.00
_cell.angle_gamma   90.00
#
_symmetry.space_group_name_H-M   'P 1'
#
loop_
_entity.id
_entity.type
_entity.pdbx_description
1 polymer ?
#
loop_
_entity_poly.entity_id
_entity_poly.type
_entity_poly.pdbx_seq_one_letter_code
_entity_poly.pdbx_strand_id
1 'polypeptide(L)'
;MKIKRIGTVAIALASVGALTLTGCASGGGDAPAESGDASAIITTNGNEPQNPLITTNTTEVGGGKITTSIYAGLVSYTADGEIENDVADSIESEDGQHWTVKLKDGWKFTNDEPVTAESFVDAWTYGALFSNAQSTSYFFDNIEGYDGAADSELTGLKVVDDLTFTVDLVAPEADWPLRLGYTAYMPWPKVAFEDIEAYGENPIGNGPYMLAEEGAWEHDVKISLIANPDYDGVRKPVNGGLDIKFFATQDAAYADIQGGNLDVLDGVPDSAFATYEDEFGDRAVNQPAAIFQAFNMPYYLEHWSGDEGKLRRAAISMAINRDEITEVIFEGTRTPATDFTSPVIDGYSDSLEGADVLEYNPEEAKKLWAEADAISPYTGTFDIAYNADGGHQAWVDAVCNSIVNTLGIQAVGKAYPTFAAALDDREQQKLTGATRAGWQADYPSLYNFLAPLYQTGAGSNYEGYSSEEFDNLLKEGSVAPTVEDATAKYQEAQEVLLKDLPTIPLWYSNVNGVSADTVDNVVFGWDSVPLYYQITKE
;
A
#
# COMPACT_ATOMS: atom_id res chain seq x y z
N MET A 1 55.69 5.03 -5.53
CA MET A 1 56.84 5.97 -5.38
C MET A 1 56.27 7.32 -4.99
N LYS A 2 56.40 7.62 -3.70
CA LYS A 2 56.83 8.89 -3.07
C LYS A 2 56.04 10.15 -3.55
N ILE A 3 55.40 10.91 -2.75
CA ILE A 3 55.57 11.53 -1.41
C ILE A 3 55.07 12.97 -1.51
N LYS A 4 54.13 13.38 -0.59
CA LYS A 4 54.15 14.59 0.28
C LYS A 4 54.13 15.98 -0.39
N ARG A 5 53.56 17.03 0.12
CA ARG A 5 53.14 17.53 1.47
C ARG A 5 52.41 18.87 1.30
N ILE A 6 51.40 19.14 2.06
CA ILE A 6 51.23 20.16 3.15
C ILE A 6 51.58 21.62 2.79
N GLY A 7 50.63 22.52 3.06
CA GLY A 7 50.84 23.97 3.19
C GLY A 7 49.61 24.68 3.74
N THR A 8 49.50 24.73 5.06
CA THR A 8 48.61 25.60 5.84
C THR A 8 49.26 26.97 5.95
N VAL A 9 48.54 28.06 5.73
CA VAL A 9 48.87 29.37 6.34
C VAL A 9 47.56 30.10 6.67
N ALA A 10 47.47 30.51 7.91
CA ALA A 10 46.44 31.33 8.53
C ALA A 10 46.93 32.79 8.64
N ILE A 11 46.03 33.67 9.16
CA ILE A 11 46.26 35.03 9.76
C ILE A 11 46.06 36.17 8.76
N ALA A 12 45.40 37.27 9.05
CA ALA A 12 44.82 37.91 10.25
C ALA A 12 43.89 39.06 9.91
N LEU A 13 43.11 39.42 10.91
CA LEU A 13 42.28 40.61 11.13
C LEU A 13 42.81 41.96 10.58
N ALA A 14 41.92 42.83 10.14
CA ALA A 14 41.84 44.22 10.64
C ALA A 14 40.48 44.86 10.31
N SER A 15 39.96 45.51 11.29
CA SER A 15 38.69 46.24 11.44
C SER A 15 38.73 47.66 10.85
N VAL A 16 37.50 48.23 10.80
CA VAL A 16 37.11 49.69 10.87
C VAL A 16 36.56 50.34 9.63
N GLY A 17 35.36 50.85 9.73
CA GLY A 17 34.88 52.04 9.04
C GLY A 17 33.46 52.00 8.49
N ALA A 18 32.49 52.44 9.29
CA ALA A 18 31.16 52.80 8.83
C ALA A 18 31.18 54.01 7.89
N LEU A 19 30.34 53.95 6.83
CA LEU A 19 29.69 55.17 6.27
C LEU A 19 28.56 54.74 5.35
N THR A 20 27.40 55.27 5.67
CA THR A 20 26.13 55.22 4.93
C THR A 20 26.23 55.88 3.56
N LEU A 21 25.73 55.17 2.54
CA LEU A 21 25.20 55.85 1.34
C LEU A 21 24.12 54.97 0.70
N THR A 22 22.92 55.53 0.67
CA THR A 22 21.77 55.07 -0.11
C THR A 22 22.11 54.99 -1.59
N GLY A 23 21.91 53.77 -2.14
CA GLY A 23 21.99 53.53 -3.57
C GLY A 23 20.98 52.46 -3.96
N CYS A 24 19.91 52.86 -4.66
CA CYS A 24 19.01 51.94 -5.35
C CYS A 24 19.82 51.11 -6.35
N ALA A 25 19.92 49.81 -6.10
CA ALA A 25 20.29 48.84 -7.11
C ALA A 25 19.24 47.74 -7.10
N SER A 26 18.54 47.63 -8.22
CA SER A 26 17.68 46.54 -8.59
C SER A 26 18.50 45.22 -8.57
N GLY A 27 18.43 44.53 -7.48
CA GLY A 27 18.84 43.11 -7.38
C GLY A 27 17.59 42.28 -7.62
N GLY A 28 17.61 41.42 -8.64
CA GLY A 28 16.65 40.38 -8.79
C GLY A 28 16.73 39.45 -7.56
N GLY A 29 15.82 39.63 -6.63
CA GLY A 29 15.51 38.62 -5.65
C GLY A 29 14.60 37.63 -6.34
N ASP A 30 14.90 36.33 -6.18
CA ASP A 30 13.93 35.31 -6.44
C ASP A 30 12.64 35.72 -5.71
N ALA A 31 11.57 35.89 -6.47
CA ALA A 31 10.25 36.07 -5.90
C ALA A 31 9.97 34.82 -5.07
N PRO A 32 9.41 34.95 -3.86
CA PRO A 32 8.87 33.76 -3.18
C PRO A 32 7.89 33.12 -4.17
N ALA A 33 7.96 31.79 -4.32
CA ALA A 33 6.92 31.07 -5.02
C ALA A 33 5.57 31.59 -4.51
N GLU A 34 4.67 31.97 -5.40
CA GLU A 34 3.35 32.44 -5.02
C GLU A 34 2.71 31.35 -4.16
N SER A 35 2.47 31.64 -2.91
CA SER A 35 1.76 30.74 -2.01
C SER A 35 0.32 30.72 -2.50
N GLY A 36 -0.20 29.56 -2.92
CA GLY A 36 -1.59 29.39 -3.31
C GLY A 36 -2.57 29.88 -2.23
N ASP A 37 -3.84 29.98 -2.57
CA ASP A 37 -4.89 30.37 -1.62
C ASP A 37 -5.05 29.29 -0.54
N ALA A 38 -4.60 29.58 0.68
CA ALA A 38 -4.70 28.68 1.82
C ALA A 38 -6.16 28.34 2.23
N SER A 39 -7.16 29.03 1.67
CA SER A 39 -8.59 28.73 1.85
C SER A 39 -9.19 27.91 0.70
N ALA A 40 -8.42 27.63 -0.34
CA ALA A 40 -8.90 26.89 -1.51
C ALA A 40 -9.23 25.44 -1.16
N ILE A 41 -10.33 24.94 -1.68
CA ILE A 41 -10.75 23.56 -1.57
C ILE A 41 -10.20 22.77 -2.77
N ILE A 42 -9.52 21.68 -2.50
CA ILE A 42 -9.03 20.74 -3.53
C ILE A 42 -10.15 19.75 -3.86
N THR A 43 -10.48 19.63 -5.13
CA THR A 43 -11.46 18.66 -5.61
C THR A 43 -10.76 17.43 -6.17
N THR A 44 -11.15 16.23 -5.72
CA THR A 44 -10.55 14.96 -6.15
C THR A 44 -11.62 13.89 -6.35
N ASN A 45 -11.28 12.83 -7.07
CA ASN A 45 -12.12 11.65 -7.20
C ASN A 45 -12.02 10.73 -5.99
N GLY A 46 -13.07 9.98 -5.77
CA GLY A 46 -13.16 8.88 -4.81
C GLY A 46 -14.26 7.92 -5.19
N ASN A 47 -14.42 6.91 -4.36
CA ASN A 47 -15.53 5.97 -4.41
C ASN A 47 -16.32 6.08 -3.10
N GLU A 48 -17.60 5.78 -3.15
CA GLU A 48 -18.40 5.64 -1.94
C GLU A 48 -17.78 4.59 -1.01
N PRO A 49 -17.48 4.90 0.26
CA PRO A 49 -17.00 3.92 1.23
C PRO A 49 -17.95 2.74 1.39
N GLN A 50 -17.38 1.55 1.51
CA GLN A 50 -18.17 0.31 1.65
C GLN A 50 -18.91 0.22 2.99
N ASN A 51 -18.29 0.77 4.04
CA ASN A 51 -18.77 0.75 5.42
C ASN A 51 -18.74 2.17 6.00
N PRO A 52 -19.44 2.43 7.11
CA PRO A 52 -19.21 3.63 7.91
C PRO A 52 -17.73 3.82 8.21
N LEU A 53 -17.28 5.08 8.33
CA LEU A 53 -15.86 5.46 8.45
C LEU A 53 -15.27 5.09 9.83
N ILE A 54 -15.32 3.79 10.14
CA ILE A 54 -14.72 3.16 11.32
C ILE A 54 -13.35 2.64 10.91
N THR A 55 -12.28 3.16 11.48
CA THR A 55 -10.91 2.89 11.03
C THR A 55 -10.52 1.41 11.12
N THR A 56 -11.08 0.66 12.07
CA THR A 56 -10.89 -0.78 12.21
C THR A 56 -11.80 -1.62 11.31
N ASN A 57 -12.71 -0.98 10.54
CA ASN A 57 -13.60 -1.64 9.58
C ASN A 57 -13.48 -1.11 8.15
N THR A 58 -12.48 -0.29 7.88
CA THR A 58 -12.19 0.28 6.57
C THR A 58 -11.00 -0.45 5.95
N THR A 59 -11.22 -1.15 4.83
CA THR A 59 -10.21 -1.98 4.15
C THR A 59 -10.01 -1.61 2.68
N GLU A 60 -10.88 -0.78 2.12
CA GLU A 60 -10.83 -0.34 0.73
C GLU A 60 -10.27 1.09 0.59
N VAL A 61 -9.70 1.39 -0.58
CA VAL A 61 -9.00 2.65 -0.86
C VAL A 61 -9.91 3.88 -0.72
N GLY A 62 -11.19 3.76 -1.10
CA GLY A 62 -12.16 4.87 -1.03
C GLY A 62 -12.34 5.40 0.40
N GLY A 63 -12.68 4.50 1.33
CA GLY A 63 -12.78 4.84 2.75
C GLY A 63 -11.43 5.14 3.39
N GLY A 64 -10.36 4.44 2.97
CA GLY A 64 -8.99 4.66 3.43
C GLY A 64 -8.50 6.09 3.21
N LYS A 65 -8.71 6.67 2.03
CA LYS A 65 -8.38 8.08 1.72
C LYS A 65 -9.05 9.07 2.67
N ILE A 66 -10.30 8.80 3.03
CA ILE A 66 -11.09 9.67 3.92
C ILE A 66 -10.60 9.50 5.36
N THR A 67 -10.46 8.27 5.85
CA THR A 67 -10.03 8.00 7.22
C THR A 67 -8.62 8.51 7.48
N THR A 68 -7.67 8.32 6.56
CA THR A 68 -6.32 8.87 6.68
C THR A 68 -6.28 10.40 6.62
N SER A 69 -7.27 11.05 5.98
CA SER A 69 -7.41 12.51 6.01
C SER A 69 -7.96 13.02 7.34
N ILE A 70 -8.89 12.29 7.97
CA ILE A 70 -9.58 12.70 9.21
C ILE A 70 -8.79 12.34 10.47
N TYR A 71 -7.99 11.25 10.43
CA TYR A 71 -7.25 10.77 11.59
C TYR A 71 -5.73 10.95 11.44
N ALA A 72 -5.06 11.03 12.57
CA ALA A 72 -3.60 10.94 12.71
C ALA A 72 -3.26 9.76 13.61
N GLY A 73 -2.44 8.85 13.12
CA GLY A 73 -1.91 7.71 13.85
C GLY A 73 -0.67 8.04 14.66
N LEU A 74 -0.06 7.01 15.24
CA LEU A 74 1.24 7.15 15.92
C LEU A 74 2.32 7.65 14.98
N VAL A 75 2.34 7.10 13.77
CA VAL A 75 3.24 7.50 12.68
C VAL A 75 2.42 7.88 11.44
N SER A 76 3.04 8.59 10.52
CA SER A 76 2.57 8.90 9.19
C SER A 76 3.59 8.40 8.16
N TYR A 77 3.18 8.21 6.91
CA TYR A 77 4.07 7.81 5.83
C TYR A 77 4.43 9.00 4.95
N THR A 78 5.70 9.07 4.54
CA THR A 78 6.15 9.98 3.48
C THR A 78 5.69 9.46 2.11
N ALA A 79 5.95 10.22 1.05
CA ALA A 79 5.67 9.77 -0.32
C ALA A 79 6.38 8.45 -0.68
N ASP A 80 7.56 8.24 -0.12
CA ASP A 80 8.39 7.06 -0.39
C ASP A 80 8.16 5.90 0.60
N GLY A 81 7.17 6.04 1.52
CA GLY A 81 6.83 5.01 2.50
C GLY A 81 7.68 5.00 3.77
N GLU A 82 8.58 5.97 3.96
CA GLU A 82 9.27 6.11 5.24
C GLU A 82 8.32 6.55 6.33
N ILE A 83 8.53 6.12 7.58
CA ILE A 83 7.69 6.52 8.71
C ILE A 83 8.22 7.80 9.38
N GLU A 84 7.30 8.68 9.73
CA GLU A 84 7.55 9.85 10.57
C GLU A 84 6.62 9.82 11.78
N ASN A 85 7.14 10.10 12.98
CA ASN A 85 6.32 10.19 14.18
C ASN A 85 5.32 11.35 14.07
N ASP A 86 4.00 11.03 14.02
CA ASP A 86 2.91 12.01 13.99
C ASP A 86 2.41 12.30 15.42
N VAL A 87 1.52 11.48 15.98
CA VAL A 87 1.07 11.61 17.37
C VAL A 87 2.12 11.08 18.36
N ALA A 88 2.93 10.08 17.98
CA ALA A 88 3.97 9.54 18.84
C ALA A 88 5.14 10.53 19.01
N ASP A 89 5.60 10.68 20.26
CA ASP A 89 6.89 11.29 20.60
C ASP A 89 8.02 10.25 20.41
N SER A 90 7.80 9.03 20.92
CA SER A 90 8.71 7.91 20.68
C SER A 90 7.97 6.56 20.68
N ILE A 91 8.55 5.60 19.94
CA ILE A 91 8.14 4.19 19.86
C ILE A 91 9.43 3.38 20.02
N GLU A 92 9.65 2.79 21.19
CA GLU A 92 10.94 2.22 21.57
C GLU A 92 10.79 0.78 22.07
N SER A 93 11.73 -0.08 21.71
CA SER A 93 11.91 -1.44 22.24
C SER A 93 13.39 -1.78 22.30
N GLU A 94 13.81 -2.55 23.30
CA GLU A 94 15.17 -3.10 23.38
C GLU A 94 15.28 -4.50 22.72
N ASP A 95 14.16 -5.18 22.51
CA ASP A 95 14.11 -6.58 22.09
C ASP A 95 13.14 -6.85 20.94
N GLY A 96 12.48 -5.79 20.41
CA GLY A 96 11.48 -5.91 19.35
C GLY A 96 10.15 -6.54 19.80
N GLN A 97 10.02 -6.97 21.07
CA GLN A 97 8.82 -7.62 21.58
C GLN A 97 8.05 -6.78 22.58
N HIS A 98 8.77 -6.06 23.44
CA HIS A 98 8.18 -5.21 24.49
C HIS A 98 8.36 -3.75 24.08
N TRP A 99 7.31 -3.16 23.58
CA TRP A 99 7.32 -1.80 23.05
C TRP A 99 6.77 -0.80 24.07
N THR A 100 7.39 0.37 24.15
CA THR A 100 6.89 1.52 24.90
C THR A 100 6.57 2.63 23.92
N VAL A 101 5.33 3.09 23.91
CA VAL A 101 4.84 4.19 23.08
C VAL A 101 4.60 5.40 23.97
N LYS A 102 5.23 6.52 23.63
CA LYS A 102 4.96 7.82 24.25
C LYS A 102 4.32 8.75 23.24
N LEU A 103 3.29 9.45 23.67
CA LEU A 103 2.57 10.42 22.86
C LEU A 103 3.10 11.83 23.11
N LYS A 104 3.05 12.67 22.08
CA LYS A 104 3.27 14.12 22.20
C LYS A 104 2.12 14.73 23.02
N ASP A 105 2.44 15.65 23.91
CA ASP A 105 1.43 16.36 24.71
C ASP A 105 0.66 17.39 23.88
N GLY A 106 -0.60 17.61 24.20
CA GLY A 106 -1.45 18.65 23.64
C GLY A 106 -2.28 18.26 22.42
N TRP A 107 -2.18 17.02 21.94
CA TRP A 107 -3.04 16.52 20.86
C TRP A 107 -4.50 16.41 21.29
N LYS A 108 -5.42 16.77 20.38
CA LYS A 108 -6.86 16.75 20.60
C LYS A 108 -7.61 16.20 19.39
N PHE A 109 -8.75 15.62 19.64
CA PHE A 109 -9.78 15.42 18.63
C PHE A 109 -10.52 16.73 18.32
N THR A 110 -11.23 16.76 17.21
CA THR A 110 -11.96 17.96 16.72
C THR A 110 -13.15 18.37 17.61
N ASN A 111 -13.48 17.58 18.63
CA ASN A 111 -14.43 17.92 19.71
C ASN A 111 -13.75 18.43 21.00
N ASP A 112 -12.47 18.81 20.94
CA ASP A 112 -11.63 19.23 22.08
C ASP A 112 -11.29 18.14 23.10
N GLU A 113 -11.69 16.91 22.91
CA GLU A 113 -11.27 15.78 23.75
C GLU A 113 -9.75 15.52 23.56
N PRO A 114 -8.96 15.35 24.65
CA PRO A 114 -7.54 15.06 24.49
C PRO A 114 -7.30 13.68 23.89
N VAL A 115 -6.31 13.57 23.02
CA VAL A 115 -5.78 12.28 22.55
C VAL A 115 -4.86 11.73 23.63
N THR A 116 -5.18 10.55 24.14
CA THR A 116 -4.45 9.90 25.23
C THR A 116 -4.06 8.46 24.87
N ALA A 117 -3.27 7.82 25.72
CA ALA A 117 -2.97 6.40 25.62
C ALA A 117 -4.24 5.53 25.56
N GLU A 118 -5.29 5.88 26.36
CA GLU A 118 -6.59 5.20 26.31
C GLU A 118 -7.24 5.30 24.92
N SER A 119 -7.09 6.44 24.20
CA SER A 119 -7.68 6.63 22.87
C SER A 119 -7.19 5.59 21.86
N PHE A 120 -5.94 5.14 21.96
CA PHE A 120 -5.37 4.07 21.17
C PHE A 120 -5.75 2.69 21.70
N VAL A 121 -5.53 2.44 22.98
CA VAL A 121 -5.73 1.13 23.60
C VAL A 121 -7.18 0.68 23.50
N ASP A 122 -8.14 1.58 23.73
CA ASP A 122 -9.58 1.26 23.64
C ASP A 122 -10.00 1.00 22.18
N ALA A 123 -9.51 1.80 21.20
CA ALA A 123 -9.80 1.59 19.78
C ALA A 123 -9.23 0.25 19.28
N TRP A 124 -7.99 -0.07 19.62
CA TRP A 124 -7.35 -1.34 19.24
C TRP A 124 -8.04 -2.54 19.91
N THR A 125 -8.41 -2.40 21.19
CA THR A 125 -9.17 -3.45 21.90
C THR A 125 -10.52 -3.68 21.22
N TYR A 126 -11.23 -2.61 20.84
CA TYR A 126 -12.50 -2.74 20.10
C TYR A 126 -12.29 -3.44 18.75
N GLY A 127 -11.26 -3.04 18.01
CA GLY A 127 -10.91 -3.63 16.70
C GLY A 127 -10.56 -5.12 16.77
N ALA A 128 -9.92 -5.54 17.85
CA ALA A 128 -9.46 -6.90 18.07
C ALA A 128 -10.56 -7.87 18.53
N LEU A 129 -11.64 -7.36 19.17
CA LEU A 129 -12.70 -8.24 19.70
C LEU A 129 -13.47 -8.95 18.59
N PHE A 130 -13.48 -10.28 18.63
CA PHE A 130 -14.12 -11.13 17.63
C PHE A 130 -15.62 -10.80 17.44
N SER A 131 -16.36 -10.54 18.53
CA SER A 131 -17.78 -10.19 18.48
C SER A 131 -18.10 -8.87 17.78
N ASN A 132 -17.13 -7.96 17.67
CA ASN A 132 -17.28 -6.70 16.97
C ASN A 132 -17.15 -6.84 15.45
N ALA A 133 -16.69 -8.01 14.96
CA ALA A 133 -16.60 -8.36 13.54
C ALA A 133 -15.91 -7.29 12.68
N GLN A 134 -14.81 -6.71 13.18
CA GLN A 134 -14.06 -5.69 12.47
C GLN A 134 -13.18 -6.30 11.39
N SER A 135 -13.24 -5.78 10.18
CA SER A 135 -12.55 -6.34 9.00
C SER A 135 -11.02 -6.33 9.13
N THR A 136 -10.47 -5.40 9.93
CA THR A 136 -9.02 -5.31 10.18
C THR A 136 -8.57 -5.96 11.48
N SER A 137 -9.42 -6.78 12.13
CA SER A 137 -9.13 -7.41 13.42
C SER A 137 -7.80 -8.19 13.42
N TYR A 138 -7.45 -8.82 12.29
CA TYR A 138 -6.21 -9.59 12.14
C TYR A 138 -4.92 -8.77 12.28
N PHE A 139 -4.98 -7.43 12.17
CA PHE A 139 -3.81 -6.57 12.41
C PHE A 139 -3.32 -6.60 13.86
N PHE A 140 -4.14 -7.08 14.78
CA PHE A 140 -3.81 -7.19 16.20
C PHE A 140 -3.36 -8.60 16.61
N ASP A 141 -3.22 -9.55 15.66
CA ASP A 141 -2.91 -10.96 15.91
C ASP A 141 -1.53 -11.19 16.54
N ASN A 142 -0.63 -10.23 16.38
CA ASN A 142 0.69 -10.24 16.98
C ASN A 142 0.74 -9.67 18.42
N ILE A 143 -0.36 -9.12 18.95
CA ILE A 143 -0.44 -8.60 20.32
C ILE A 143 -0.85 -9.72 21.29
N GLU A 144 -0.16 -9.85 22.43
CA GLU A 144 -0.50 -10.88 23.43
C GLU A 144 -1.96 -10.79 23.87
N GLY A 145 -2.62 -11.93 23.84
CA GLY A 145 -4.02 -12.09 24.24
C GLY A 145 -5.03 -12.06 23.10
N TYR A 146 -4.61 -11.78 21.86
CA TYR A 146 -5.50 -11.84 20.69
C TYR A 146 -6.01 -13.28 20.46
N ASP A 147 -7.31 -13.40 20.13
CA ASP A 147 -7.93 -14.65 19.67
C ASP A 147 -8.88 -14.32 18.50
N GLY A 148 -8.50 -14.68 17.30
CA GLY A 148 -9.29 -14.43 16.07
C GLY A 148 -10.56 -15.26 15.94
N ALA A 149 -10.89 -16.14 16.93
CA ALA A 149 -12.06 -17.03 16.90
C ALA A 149 -13.03 -16.80 18.07
N ALA A 150 -12.65 -16.03 19.07
CA ALA A 150 -13.46 -15.72 20.25
C ALA A 150 -13.07 -14.38 20.88
N ASP A 151 -13.97 -13.80 21.66
CA ASP A 151 -13.64 -12.61 22.43
C ASP A 151 -12.55 -12.91 23.46
N SER A 152 -11.52 -12.12 23.44
CA SER A 152 -10.38 -12.22 24.34
C SER A 152 -9.89 -10.83 24.78
N GLU A 153 -9.17 -10.77 25.87
CA GLU A 153 -8.54 -9.54 26.35
C GLU A 153 -7.14 -9.41 25.72
N LEU A 154 -6.85 -8.28 25.07
CA LEU A 154 -5.50 -7.96 24.63
C LEU A 154 -4.59 -7.68 25.85
N THR A 155 -4.09 -8.74 26.47
CA THR A 155 -3.27 -8.64 27.69
C THR A 155 -1.93 -7.96 27.46
N GLY A 156 -1.49 -7.88 26.20
CA GLY A 156 -0.30 -7.14 25.77
C GLY A 156 -0.46 -5.62 25.78
N LEU A 157 -1.70 -5.08 25.81
CA LEU A 157 -1.91 -3.63 25.84
C LEU A 157 -2.07 -3.13 27.28
N LYS A 158 -1.28 -2.12 27.68
CA LYS A 158 -1.34 -1.57 29.05
C LYS A 158 -1.14 -0.06 29.02
N VAL A 159 -2.14 0.69 29.48
CA VAL A 159 -2.00 2.11 29.75
C VAL A 159 -1.13 2.30 31.00
N VAL A 160 -0.06 3.09 30.87
CA VAL A 160 0.86 3.42 31.97
C VAL A 160 0.45 4.76 32.59
N ASP A 161 0.20 5.75 31.77
CA ASP A 161 -0.33 7.07 32.12
C ASP A 161 -1.03 7.69 30.89
N ASP A 162 -1.53 8.93 31.01
CA ASP A 162 -2.30 9.58 29.93
C ASP A 162 -1.56 9.66 28.59
N LEU A 163 -0.22 9.69 28.60
CA LEU A 163 0.60 9.85 27.40
C LEU A 163 1.52 8.63 27.13
N THR A 164 1.38 7.55 27.89
CA THR A 164 2.27 6.39 27.76
C THR A 164 1.47 5.10 27.84
N PHE A 165 1.70 4.19 26.89
CA PHE A 165 1.23 2.82 26.96
C PHE A 165 2.31 1.84 26.48
N THR A 166 2.17 0.57 26.85
CA THR A 166 3.06 -0.49 26.41
C THR A 166 2.31 -1.50 25.57
N VAL A 167 3.05 -2.12 24.65
CA VAL A 167 2.56 -3.20 23.78
C VAL A 167 3.52 -4.37 23.91
N ASP A 168 3.01 -5.49 24.42
CA ASP A 168 3.73 -6.76 24.47
C ASP A 168 3.27 -7.62 23.30
N LEU A 169 4.18 -7.95 22.37
CA LEU A 169 3.91 -8.81 21.21
C LEU A 169 4.12 -10.28 21.56
N VAL A 170 3.44 -11.18 20.83
CA VAL A 170 3.60 -12.64 20.99
C VAL A 170 5.00 -13.14 20.62
N ALA A 171 5.71 -12.39 19.78
CA ALA A 171 7.09 -12.63 19.36
C ALA A 171 7.76 -11.30 19.01
N PRO A 172 9.10 -11.20 19.00
CA PRO A 172 9.80 -10.01 18.53
C PRO A 172 9.46 -9.69 17.06
N GLU A 173 9.23 -8.41 16.77
CA GLU A 173 9.06 -7.87 15.41
C GLU A 173 9.75 -6.51 15.32
N ALA A 174 10.90 -6.44 14.65
CA ALA A 174 11.69 -5.21 14.54
C ALA A 174 11.02 -4.17 13.64
N ASP A 175 10.24 -4.61 12.66
CA ASP A 175 9.50 -3.77 11.71
C ASP A 175 8.06 -3.43 12.16
N TRP A 176 7.67 -3.80 13.39
CA TRP A 176 6.35 -3.50 13.94
C TRP A 176 5.95 -2.02 13.83
N PRO A 177 6.84 -1.03 14.04
CA PRO A 177 6.49 0.38 13.88
C PRO A 177 6.01 0.77 12.48
N LEU A 178 6.40 0.03 11.42
CA LEU A 178 6.00 0.32 10.04
C LEU A 178 4.48 0.20 9.83
N ARG A 179 3.79 -0.63 10.60
CA ARG A 179 2.33 -0.81 10.49
C ARG A 179 1.49 0.21 11.23
N LEU A 180 2.09 1.00 12.12
CA LEU A 180 1.37 1.89 13.04
C LEU A 180 0.81 3.18 12.41
N GLY A 181 1.08 3.41 11.13
CA GLY A 181 0.44 4.43 10.30
C GLY A 181 -0.83 3.95 9.58
N TYR A 182 -1.10 2.64 9.56
CA TYR A 182 -2.29 2.09 8.93
C TYR A 182 -3.57 2.40 9.71
N THR A 183 -4.69 2.47 9.01
CA THR A 183 -5.98 2.91 9.58
C THR A 183 -6.43 2.12 10.79
N ALA A 184 -6.15 0.81 10.86
CA ALA A 184 -6.49 -0.04 11.99
C ALA A 184 -5.94 0.46 13.34
N TYR A 185 -4.82 1.18 13.33
CA TYR A 185 -4.12 1.66 14.53
C TYR A 185 -4.45 3.11 14.92
N MET A 186 -5.45 3.74 14.29
CA MET A 186 -5.86 5.11 14.60
C MET A 186 -6.56 5.21 15.96
N PRO A 187 -6.39 6.36 16.68
CA PRO A 187 -7.05 6.57 17.98
C PRO A 187 -8.51 6.97 17.81
N TRP A 188 -9.35 6.68 18.80
CA TRP A 188 -10.74 7.13 18.85
C TRP A 188 -11.05 7.95 20.10
N PRO A 189 -11.93 8.97 20.00
CA PRO A 189 -12.46 9.67 21.17
C PRO A 189 -13.45 8.78 21.91
N LYS A 190 -13.65 9.04 23.21
CA LYS A 190 -14.57 8.24 24.04
C LYS A 190 -16.01 8.21 23.52
N VAL A 191 -16.44 9.31 22.89
CA VAL A 191 -17.79 9.39 22.30
C VAL A 191 -18.03 8.36 21.19
N ALA A 192 -16.99 7.84 20.55
CA ALA A 192 -17.12 6.80 19.53
C ALA A 192 -17.77 5.52 20.05
N PHE A 193 -17.51 5.18 21.32
CA PHE A 193 -18.03 3.97 21.97
C PHE A 193 -19.47 4.09 22.48
N GLU A 194 -20.07 5.28 22.42
CA GLU A 194 -21.48 5.47 22.79
C GLU A 194 -22.44 4.96 21.72
N ASP A 195 -22.12 5.19 20.43
CA ASP A 195 -22.87 4.73 19.27
C ASP A 195 -21.92 4.64 18.06
N ILE A 196 -21.38 3.46 17.82
CA ILE A 196 -20.33 3.26 16.81
C ILE A 196 -20.83 3.47 15.38
N GLU A 197 -22.10 3.13 15.09
CA GLU A 197 -22.67 3.33 13.76
C GLU A 197 -22.87 4.83 13.47
N ALA A 198 -23.45 5.57 14.41
CA ALA A 198 -23.61 7.01 14.29
C ALA A 198 -22.27 7.73 14.23
N TYR A 199 -21.28 7.25 14.96
CA TYR A 199 -19.91 7.77 14.91
C TYR A 199 -19.28 7.57 13.53
N GLY A 200 -19.43 6.40 12.93
CA GLY A 200 -18.89 6.12 11.60
C GLY A 200 -19.49 6.98 10.48
N GLU A 201 -20.72 7.47 10.65
CA GLU A 201 -21.37 8.42 9.72
C GLU A 201 -20.87 9.86 9.92
N ASN A 202 -20.42 10.22 11.11
CA ASN A 202 -19.93 11.56 11.45
C ASN A 202 -18.66 11.47 12.33
N PRO A 203 -17.54 10.95 11.80
CA PRO A 203 -16.35 10.69 12.58
C PRO A 203 -15.72 11.96 13.13
N ILE A 204 -15.27 11.88 14.37
CA ILE A 204 -14.52 12.91 15.09
C ILE A 204 -13.08 12.45 15.18
N GLY A 205 -12.24 13.00 14.30
CA GLY A 205 -10.83 12.64 14.22
C GLY A 205 -9.90 13.65 14.88
N ASN A 206 -8.62 13.37 14.73
CA ASN A 206 -7.50 14.20 15.23
C ASN A 206 -6.51 14.55 14.09
N GLY A 207 -6.88 14.30 12.84
CA GLY A 207 -6.00 14.39 11.67
C GLY A 207 -5.97 15.77 11.02
N PRO A 208 -5.31 15.87 9.84
CA PRO A 208 -5.12 17.13 9.12
C PRO A 208 -6.41 17.78 8.64
N TYR A 209 -7.46 17.00 8.42
CA TYR A 209 -8.77 17.48 8.00
C TYR A 209 -9.87 16.99 8.95
N MET A 210 -11.04 17.60 8.85
CA MET A 210 -12.25 17.24 9.58
C MET A 210 -13.46 17.40 8.67
N LEU A 211 -14.58 16.78 9.00
CA LEU A 211 -15.85 17.01 8.29
C LEU A 211 -16.18 18.51 8.28
N ALA A 212 -16.60 19.04 7.13
CA ALA A 212 -16.95 20.46 6.99
C ALA A 212 -18.14 20.85 7.88
N GLU A 213 -19.10 19.94 8.06
CA GLU A 213 -20.27 20.05 8.93
C GLU A 213 -20.86 18.66 9.20
N GLU A 214 -21.80 18.56 10.11
CA GLU A 214 -22.60 17.34 10.29
C GLU A 214 -23.37 17.03 9.00
N GLY A 215 -23.24 15.78 8.49
CA GLY A 215 -23.83 15.37 7.22
C GLY A 215 -23.04 15.81 5.99
N ALA A 216 -21.77 16.23 6.15
CA ALA A 216 -20.88 16.54 5.03
C ALA A 216 -20.53 15.32 4.16
N TRP A 217 -20.86 14.11 4.61
CA TRP A 217 -20.88 12.91 3.79
C TRP A 217 -22.24 12.78 3.11
N GLU A 218 -22.32 13.23 1.87
CA GLU A 218 -23.46 13.06 0.98
C GLU A 218 -23.30 11.74 0.21
N HIS A 219 -23.92 10.67 0.71
CA HIS A 219 -23.80 9.32 0.15
C HIS A 219 -24.01 9.28 -1.35
N ASP A 220 -23.18 8.50 -2.06
CA ASP A 220 -23.15 8.35 -3.52
C ASP A 220 -22.82 9.66 -4.29
N VAL A 221 -22.48 10.74 -3.61
CA VAL A 221 -22.20 12.06 -4.22
C VAL A 221 -20.79 12.55 -3.90
N LYS A 222 -20.51 12.82 -2.62
CA LYS A 222 -19.21 13.33 -2.17
C LYS A 222 -19.09 13.32 -0.66
N ILE A 223 -17.87 13.54 -0.18
CA ILE A 223 -17.61 13.99 1.19
C ILE A 223 -16.80 15.29 1.17
N SER A 224 -17.21 16.24 2.00
CA SER A 224 -16.56 17.56 2.12
C SER A 224 -15.80 17.66 3.44
N LEU A 225 -14.51 17.95 3.34
CA LEU A 225 -13.60 18.11 4.47
C LEU A 225 -13.02 19.52 4.48
N ILE A 226 -12.77 20.07 5.66
CA ILE A 226 -12.03 21.32 5.86
C ILE A 226 -10.73 21.06 6.62
N ALA A 227 -9.74 21.92 6.41
CA ALA A 227 -8.49 21.83 7.16
C ALA A 227 -8.76 21.95 8.67
N ASN A 228 -8.19 21.05 9.47
CA ASN A 228 -8.27 21.09 10.93
C ASN A 228 -7.29 22.15 11.46
N PRO A 229 -7.77 23.26 12.04
CA PRO A 229 -6.90 24.34 12.49
C PRO A 229 -6.03 23.97 13.70
N ASP A 230 -6.44 22.94 14.44
CA ASP A 230 -5.75 22.49 15.63
C ASP A 230 -4.75 21.35 15.38
N TYR A 231 -4.67 20.86 14.13
CA TYR A 231 -3.68 19.86 13.76
C TYR A 231 -2.28 20.47 13.64
N ASP A 232 -1.34 19.95 14.42
CA ASP A 232 0.07 20.40 14.43
C ASP A 232 1.06 19.24 14.19
N GLY A 233 0.61 18.25 13.42
CA GLY A 233 1.43 17.11 12.99
C GLY A 233 2.19 17.36 11.69
N VAL A 234 2.81 16.27 11.18
CA VAL A 234 3.69 16.31 10.00
C VAL A 234 2.94 16.54 8.67
N ARG A 235 1.63 16.27 8.63
CA ARG A 235 0.79 16.44 7.44
C ARG A 235 -0.04 17.73 7.45
N LYS A 236 0.51 18.84 7.95
CA LYS A 236 -0.21 20.12 8.08
C LYS A 236 -0.70 20.65 6.74
N PRO A 237 -2.03 20.85 6.55
CA PRO A 237 -2.57 21.32 5.29
C PRO A 237 -2.10 22.73 4.91
N VAL A 238 -1.77 22.91 3.62
CA VAL A 238 -1.51 24.23 3.02
C VAL A 238 -2.71 24.77 2.25
N ASN A 239 -3.80 24.01 2.16
CA ASN A 239 -5.08 24.36 1.52
C ASN A 239 -6.21 24.38 2.56
N GLY A 240 -7.41 24.82 2.11
CA GLY A 240 -8.56 24.98 2.99
C GLY A 240 -9.38 23.71 3.24
N GLY A 241 -9.18 22.65 2.46
CA GLY A 241 -9.95 21.42 2.60
C GLY A 241 -10.02 20.59 1.32
N LEU A 242 -10.85 19.55 1.35
CA LEU A 242 -11.03 18.58 0.27
C LEU A 242 -12.51 18.40 -0.03
N ASP A 243 -12.88 18.37 -1.32
CA ASP A 243 -14.15 17.80 -1.80
C ASP A 243 -13.81 16.49 -2.56
N ILE A 244 -14.05 15.35 -1.94
CA ILE A 244 -13.84 14.03 -2.55
C ILE A 244 -15.15 13.61 -3.21
N LYS A 245 -15.21 13.65 -4.54
CA LYS A 245 -16.40 13.34 -5.33
C LYS A 245 -16.44 11.85 -5.68
N PHE A 246 -17.58 11.22 -5.53
CA PHE A 246 -17.77 9.81 -5.83
C PHE A 246 -18.22 9.62 -7.28
N PHE A 247 -17.51 8.78 -8.01
CA PHE A 247 -17.79 8.48 -9.41
C PHE A 247 -18.12 7.00 -9.59
N ALA A 248 -19.14 6.70 -10.38
CA ALA A 248 -19.50 5.35 -10.72
C ALA A 248 -18.51 4.68 -11.69
N THR A 249 -17.75 5.47 -12.46
CA THR A 249 -16.73 4.98 -13.38
C THR A 249 -15.56 5.97 -13.44
N GLN A 250 -14.36 5.46 -13.71
CA GLN A 250 -13.17 6.30 -13.91
C GLN A 250 -13.25 7.16 -15.17
N ASP A 251 -13.92 6.69 -16.24
CA ASP A 251 -14.17 7.51 -17.43
C ASP A 251 -14.96 8.79 -17.09
N ALA A 252 -15.92 8.73 -16.16
CA ALA A 252 -16.68 9.91 -15.73
C ALA A 252 -15.77 10.88 -14.94
N ALA A 253 -14.92 10.37 -14.04
CA ALA A 253 -13.96 11.19 -13.32
C ALA A 253 -12.93 11.83 -14.25
N TYR A 254 -12.45 11.08 -15.27
CA TYR A 254 -11.53 11.57 -16.28
C TYR A 254 -12.16 12.68 -17.14
N ALA A 255 -13.42 12.52 -17.53
CA ALA A 255 -14.15 13.59 -18.23
C ALA A 255 -14.32 14.86 -17.35
N ASP A 256 -14.48 14.69 -16.04
CA ASP A 256 -14.60 15.80 -15.09
C ASP A 256 -13.28 16.58 -14.92
N ILE A 257 -12.13 15.92 -14.87
CA ILE A 257 -10.84 16.64 -14.84
C ILE A 257 -10.54 17.32 -16.17
N GLN A 258 -10.85 16.70 -17.31
CA GLN A 258 -10.76 17.35 -18.63
C GLN A 258 -11.69 18.58 -18.72
N GLY A 259 -12.84 18.53 -18.06
CA GLY A 259 -13.80 19.62 -17.99
C GLY A 259 -13.44 20.73 -16.98
N GLY A 260 -12.36 20.60 -16.22
CA GLY A 260 -11.95 21.54 -15.17
C GLY A 260 -12.82 21.49 -13.91
N ASN A 261 -13.50 20.37 -13.64
CA ASN A 261 -14.35 20.17 -12.47
C ASN A 261 -13.66 19.36 -11.36
N LEU A 262 -12.49 18.79 -11.62
CA LEU A 262 -11.59 18.18 -10.65
C LEU A 262 -10.23 18.86 -10.69
N ASP A 263 -9.55 18.88 -9.56
CA ASP A 263 -8.17 19.36 -9.43
C ASP A 263 -7.16 18.22 -9.53
N VAL A 264 -7.51 17.03 -8.99
CA VAL A 264 -6.66 15.83 -9.00
C VAL A 264 -7.50 14.61 -9.35
N LEU A 265 -6.95 13.76 -10.18
CA LEU A 265 -7.47 12.42 -10.49
C LEU A 265 -6.37 11.39 -10.21
N ASP A 266 -6.62 10.42 -9.36
CA ASP A 266 -5.63 9.42 -8.95
C ASP A 266 -5.72 8.09 -9.71
N GLY A 267 -6.63 7.99 -10.66
CA GLY A 267 -6.80 6.82 -11.50
C GLY A 267 -7.29 7.18 -12.89
N VAL A 268 -6.37 7.20 -13.86
CA VAL A 268 -6.72 7.34 -15.27
C VAL A 268 -7.38 6.04 -15.77
N PRO A 269 -8.50 6.09 -16.51
CA PRO A 269 -9.14 4.91 -17.06
C PRO A 269 -8.30 4.26 -18.16
N ASP A 270 -8.42 2.95 -18.33
CA ASP A 270 -7.73 2.18 -19.38
C ASP A 270 -7.92 2.77 -20.78
N SER A 271 -9.09 3.34 -21.05
CA SER A 271 -9.43 4.00 -22.33
C SER A 271 -8.54 5.21 -22.67
N ALA A 272 -7.85 5.80 -21.67
CA ALA A 272 -7.01 6.96 -21.82
C ALA A 272 -5.50 6.67 -21.67
N PHE A 273 -5.08 5.47 -21.34
CA PHE A 273 -3.67 5.13 -21.09
C PHE A 273 -2.73 5.56 -22.24
N ALA A 274 -3.15 5.39 -23.48
CA ALA A 274 -2.34 5.76 -24.64
C ALA A 274 -2.19 7.28 -24.88
N THR A 275 -2.95 8.13 -24.16
CA THR A 275 -3.03 9.56 -24.52
C THR A 275 -2.90 10.53 -23.35
N TYR A 276 -3.11 10.08 -22.11
CA TYR A 276 -3.19 11.01 -20.97
C TYR A 276 -1.86 11.73 -20.67
N GLU A 277 -0.71 11.07 -20.89
CA GLU A 277 0.60 11.69 -20.70
C GLU A 277 0.82 12.83 -21.71
N ASP A 278 0.44 12.63 -22.98
CA ASP A 278 0.51 13.67 -24.00
C ASP A 278 -0.49 14.82 -23.72
N GLU A 279 -1.67 14.49 -23.18
CA GLU A 279 -2.73 15.47 -22.89
C GLU A 279 -2.39 16.36 -21.70
N PHE A 280 -1.87 15.79 -20.61
CA PHE A 280 -1.58 16.51 -19.37
C PHE A 280 -0.11 16.94 -19.25
N GLY A 281 0.81 16.33 -20.02
CA GLY A 281 2.24 16.67 -19.98
C GLY A 281 2.85 16.48 -18.60
N ASP A 282 3.56 17.48 -18.09
CA ASP A 282 4.22 17.43 -16.77
C ASP A 282 3.26 17.25 -15.57
N ARG A 283 1.95 17.31 -15.81
CA ARG A 283 0.89 17.08 -14.81
C ARG A 283 0.36 15.66 -14.81
N ALA A 284 0.84 14.81 -15.70
CA ALA A 284 0.59 13.38 -15.71
C ALA A 284 1.65 12.66 -14.87
N VAL A 285 1.21 11.66 -14.12
CA VAL A 285 2.08 10.79 -13.30
C VAL A 285 1.92 9.35 -13.79
N ASN A 286 3.05 8.68 -13.98
CA ASN A 286 3.14 7.26 -14.27
C ASN A 286 4.36 6.71 -13.50
N GLN A 287 4.13 6.20 -12.30
CA GLN A 287 5.19 5.71 -11.41
C GLN A 287 4.75 4.43 -10.68
N PRO A 288 5.67 3.50 -10.36
CA PRO A 288 5.33 2.32 -9.58
C PRO A 288 4.64 2.67 -8.26
N ALA A 289 3.71 1.81 -7.83
CA ALA A 289 3.05 1.87 -6.54
C ALA A 289 3.20 0.52 -5.81
N ALA A 290 2.89 0.48 -4.52
CA ALA A 290 2.97 -0.75 -3.72
C ALA A 290 1.83 -1.73 -4.05
N ILE A 291 1.65 -2.02 -5.33
CA ILE A 291 0.61 -2.92 -5.85
C ILE A 291 1.24 -4.00 -6.72
N PHE A 292 1.18 -5.22 -6.23
CA PHE A 292 1.66 -6.42 -6.90
C PHE A 292 0.51 -7.16 -7.59
N GLN A 293 0.68 -7.56 -8.83
CA GLN A 293 -0.28 -8.35 -9.59
C GLN A 293 0.32 -9.67 -10.08
N ALA A 294 -0.49 -10.74 -9.99
CA ALA A 294 -0.06 -12.09 -10.24
C ALA A 294 -1.25 -12.99 -10.59
N PHE A 295 -1.01 -14.26 -10.76
CA PHE A 295 -2.02 -15.31 -10.59
C PHE A 295 -1.45 -16.46 -9.75
N ASN A 296 -2.31 -17.03 -8.91
CA ASN A 296 -1.95 -18.10 -7.99
C ASN A 296 -2.21 -19.47 -8.59
N MET A 297 -1.41 -20.45 -8.18
CA MET A 297 -1.47 -21.84 -8.63
C MET A 297 -1.93 -22.74 -7.49
N PRO A 298 -3.16 -23.30 -7.52
CA PRO A 298 -3.65 -24.12 -6.43
C PRO A 298 -2.86 -25.43 -6.27
N TYR A 299 -2.25 -25.62 -5.11
CA TYR A 299 -1.44 -26.79 -4.79
C TYR A 299 -2.25 -28.07 -4.57
N TYR A 300 -3.55 -27.97 -4.37
CA TYR A 300 -4.46 -29.10 -4.23
C TYR A 300 -4.88 -29.73 -5.56
N LEU A 301 -4.54 -29.09 -6.71
CA LEU A 301 -4.86 -29.62 -8.02
C LEU A 301 -3.79 -30.59 -8.51
N GLU A 302 -4.22 -31.63 -9.22
CA GLU A 302 -3.34 -32.57 -9.94
C GLU A 302 -2.46 -31.81 -10.93
N HIS A 303 -1.21 -32.24 -11.12
CA HIS A 303 -0.17 -31.63 -11.95
C HIS A 303 0.47 -30.34 -11.41
N TRP A 304 -0.03 -29.72 -10.35
CA TRP A 304 0.45 -28.42 -9.86
C TRP A 304 1.21 -28.48 -8.52
N SER A 305 1.43 -29.69 -7.96
CA SER A 305 2.22 -29.92 -6.74
C SER A 305 3.43 -30.82 -6.99
N GLY A 306 4.34 -30.91 -6.02
CA GLY A 306 5.55 -31.74 -6.09
C GLY A 306 6.52 -31.31 -7.20
N ASP A 307 7.41 -32.24 -7.60
CA ASP A 307 8.46 -31.97 -8.61
C ASP A 307 7.88 -31.68 -9.99
N GLU A 308 6.80 -32.38 -10.40
CA GLU A 308 6.08 -32.08 -11.63
C GLU A 308 5.53 -30.65 -11.61
N GLY A 309 4.86 -30.28 -10.53
CA GLY A 309 4.26 -28.95 -10.37
C GLY A 309 5.30 -27.82 -10.43
N LYS A 310 6.46 -27.99 -9.82
CA LYS A 310 7.57 -27.02 -9.89
C LYS A 310 8.00 -26.77 -11.34
N LEU A 311 8.23 -27.83 -12.11
CA LEU A 311 8.60 -27.71 -13.52
C LEU A 311 7.52 -27.02 -14.35
N ARG A 312 6.24 -27.34 -14.10
CA ARG A 312 5.12 -26.73 -14.83
C ARG A 312 4.97 -25.25 -14.51
N ARG A 313 5.04 -24.87 -13.24
CA ARG A 313 4.93 -23.45 -12.82
C ARG A 313 6.07 -22.62 -13.40
N ALA A 314 7.31 -23.13 -13.36
CA ALA A 314 8.45 -22.48 -13.99
C ALA A 314 8.27 -22.36 -15.52
N ALA A 315 7.81 -23.40 -16.19
CA ALA A 315 7.53 -23.37 -17.62
C ALA A 315 6.45 -22.34 -17.98
N ILE A 316 5.37 -22.27 -17.21
CA ILE A 316 4.30 -21.26 -17.39
C ILE A 316 4.86 -19.85 -17.19
N SER A 317 5.64 -19.61 -16.12
CA SER A 317 6.24 -18.31 -15.86
C SER A 317 7.13 -17.82 -17.01
N MET A 318 8.05 -18.68 -17.48
CA MET A 318 8.96 -18.38 -18.60
C MET A 318 8.26 -18.32 -19.97
N ALA A 319 7.00 -18.79 -20.07
CA ALA A 319 6.20 -18.69 -21.29
C ALA A 319 5.48 -17.34 -21.44
N ILE A 320 5.49 -16.49 -20.44
CA ILE A 320 4.77 -15.21 -20.42
C ILE A 320 5.71 -14.07 -20.80
N ASN A 321 5.43 -13.39 -21.91
CA ASN A 321 6.15 -12.19 -22.32
C ASN A 321 5.58 -10.96 -21.60
N ARG A 322 6.09 -10.71 -20.38
CA ARG A 322 5.62 -9.61 -19.51
C ARG A 322 5.84 -8.25 -20.14
N ASP A 323 7.01 -8.03 -20.75
CA ASP A 323 7.35 -6.75 -21.40
C ASP A 323 6.35 -6.40 -22.52
N GLU A 324 6.05 -7.38 -23.39
CA GLU A 324 5.09 -7.17 -24.47
C GLU A 324 3.68 -6.89 -23.93
N ILE A 325 3.26 -7.58 -22.86
CA ILE A 325 1.92 -7.41 -22.29
C ILE A 325 1.82 -6.04 -21.59
N THR A 326 2.83 -5.63 -20.82
CA THR A 326 2.82 -4.32 -20.16
C THR A 326 2.90 -3.17 -21.17
N GLU A 327 3.62 -3.34 -22.28
CA GLU A 327 3.68 -2.34 -23.33
C GLU A 327 2.38 -2.27 -24.16
N VAL A 328 1.83 -3.43 -24.58
CA VAL A 328 0.73 -3.46 -25.57
C VAL A 328 -0.66 -3.38 -24.91
N ILE A 329 -0.85 -3.99 -23.75
CA ILE A 329 -2.16 -4.01 -23.07
C ILE A 329 -2.29 -2.83 -22.10
N PHE A 330 -1.19 -2.48 -21.44
CA PHE A 330 -1.19 -1.45 -20.41
C PHE A 330 -0.49 -0.16 -20.83
N GLU A 331 -0.02 -0.06 -22.09
CA GLU A 331 0.61 1.17 -22.62
C GLU A 331 1.73 1.73 -21.69
N GLY A 332 2.48 0.84 -21.03
CA GLY A 332 3.55 1.20 -20.11
C GLY A 332 3.09 1.63 -18.69
N THR A 333 1.81 1.50 -18.36
CA THR A 333 1.27 1.84 -17.02
C THR A 333 1.45 0.72 -16.00
N ARG A 334 2.26 -0.29 -16.32
CA ARG A 334 2.65 -1.39 -15.43
C ARG A 334 4.13 -1.68 -15.64
N THR A 335 4.81 -2.11 -14.57
CA THR A 335 6.21 -2.50 -14.59
C THR A 335 6.32 -4.02 -14.45
N PRO A 336 7.01 -4.76 -15.35
CA PRO A 336 7.21 -6.19 -15.21
C PRO A 336 7.78 -6.57 -13.85
N ALA A 337 7.21 -7.60 -13.21
CA ALA A 337 7.63 -8.02 -11.87
C ALA A 337 8.95 -8.81 -11.95
N THR A 338 9.85 -8.53 -11.02
CA THR A 338 11.14 -9.21 -10.79
C THR A 338 11.21 -9.89 -9.43
N ASP A 339 10.24 -9.62 -8.55
CA ASP A 339 10.08 -10.25 -7.23
C ASP A 339 8.60 -10.37 -6.84
N PHE A 340 8.31 -10.69 -5.56
CA PHE A 340 6.96 -10.87 -5.01
C PHE A 340 6.43 -9.65 -4.24
N THR A 341 7.10 -8.51 -4.33
CA THR A 341 6.78 -7.31 -3.55
C THR A 341 6.48 -6.10 -4.44
N SER A 342 7.16 -5.00 -4.29
CA SER A 342 7.07 -3.83 -5.17
C SER A 342 8.32 -2.95 -5.10
N PRO A 343 8.71 -2.30 -6.22
CA PRO A 343 9.91 -1.45 -6.26
C PRO A 343 9.86 -0.22 -5.34
N VAL A 344 8.71 0.15 -4.81
CA VAL A 344 8.57 1.28 -3.88
C VAL A 344 8.68 0.87 -2.41
N ILE A 345 8.91 -0.41 -2.12
CA ILE A 345 9.07 -0.92 -0.76
C ILE A 345 10.55 -1.10 -0.45
N ASP A 346 10.97 -0.57 0.69
CA ASP A 346 12.33 -0.76 1.19
C ASP A 346 12.69 -2.24 1.27
N GLY A 347 13.86 -2.57 0.70
CA GLY A 347 14.31 -3.96 0.61
C GLY A 347 13.90 -4.69 -0.66
N TYR A 348 13.13 -4.07 -1.56
CA TYR A 348 12.93 -4.60 -2.91
C TYR A 348 14.27 -4.94 -3.60
N SER A 349 14.29 -6.00 -4.39
CA SER A 349 15.47 -6.40 -5.17
C SER A 349 15.07 -6.89 -6.55
N ASP A 350 15.72 -6.35 -7.57
CA ASP A 350 15.61 -6.79 -8.97
C ASP A 350 16.61 -7.90 -9.34
N SER A 351 17.36 -8.41 -8.36
CA SER A 351 18.51 -9.31 -8.58
C SER A 351 18.56 -10.49 -7.61
N LEU A 352 17.40 -10.94 -7.11
CA LEU A 352 17.29 -12.13 -6.26
C LEU A 352 17.75 -13.40 -7.02
N GLU A 353 18.34 -14.36 -6.29
CA GLU A 353 18.73 -15.64 -6.88
C GLU A 353 17.51 -16.41 -7.38
N GLY A 354 17.51 -16.76 -8.67
CA GLY A 354 16.40 -17.46 -9.31
C GLY A 354 15.36 -16.55 -9.99
N ALA A 355 15.52 -15.23 -9.96
CA ALA A 355 14.60 -14.29 -10.61
C ALA A 355 14.52 -14.47 -12.14
N ASP A 356 15.50 -15.12 -12.78
CA ASP A 356 15.48 -15.50 -14.19
C ASP A 356 14.26 -16.36 -14.57
N VAL A 357 13.62 -17.02 -13.62
CA VAL A 357 12.36 -17.76 -13.83
C VAL A 357 11.19 -16.83 -14.21
N LEU A 358 11.31 -15.54 -13.96
CA LEU A 358 10.31 -14.52 -14.33
C LEU A 358 10.57 -13.93 -15.71
N GLU A 359 11.74 -14.17 -16.31
CA GLU A 359 12.08 -13.71 -17.65
C GLU A 359 11.40 -14.56 -18.74
N TYR A 360 10.99 -13.91 -19.83
CA TYR A 360 10.46 -14.61 -20.99
C TYR A 360 11.54 -15.45 -21.70
N ASN A 361 11.44 -16.76 -21.58
CA ASN A 361 12.38 -17.70 -22.18
C ASN A 361 11.64 -18.90 -22.80
N PRO A 362 11.15 -18.78 -24.06
CA PRO A 362 10.31 -19.80 -24.68
C PRO A 362 11.02 -21.14 -24.90
N GLU A 363 12.34 -21.17 -25.02
CA GLU A 363 13.07 -22.42 -25.23
C GLU A 363 13.22 -23.22 -23.93
N GLU A 364 13.55 -22.53 -22.81
CA GLU A 364 13.61 -23.17 -21.51
C GLU A 364 12.20 -23.56 -21.02
N ALA A 365 11.20 -22.71 -21.27
CA ALA A 365 9.80 -23.02 -20.97
C ALA A 365 9.35 -24.35 -21.61
N LYS A 366 9.62 -24.56 -22.90
CA LYS A 366 9.30 -25.80 -23.60
C LYS A 366 10.05 -27.01 -23.04
N LYS A 367 11.31 -26.82 -22.68
CA LYS A 367 12.15 -27.87 -22.10
C LYS A 367 11.60 -28.30 -20.74
N LEU A 368 11.32 -27.37 -19.83
CA LEU A 368 10.75 -27.65 -18.51
C LEU A 368 9.37 -28.31 -18.60
N TRP A 369 8.53 -27.84 -19.54
CA TRP A 369 7.23 -28.45 -19.80
C TRP A 369 7.35 -29.91 -20.26
N ALA A 370 8.30 -30.21 -21.16
CA ALA A 370 8.56 -31.57 -21.63
C ALA A 370 9.14 -32.47 -20.52
N GLU A 371 9.96 -31.94 -19.63
CA GLU A 371 10.45 -32.64 -18.44
C GLU A 371 9.31 -32.99 -17.48
N ALA A 372 8.37 -32.07 -17.26
CA ALA A 372 7.16 -32.31 -16.47
C ALA A 372 6.27 -33.38 -17.12
N ASP A 373 6.07 -33.34 -18.44
CA ASP A 373 5.30 -34.35 -19.20
C ASP A 373 5.94 -35.75 -19.14
N ALA A 374 7.25 -35.82 -18.95
CA ALA A 374 7.93 -37.10 -18.74
C ALA A 374 7.62 -37.72 -17.37
N ILE A 375 7.22 -36.91 -16.38
CA ILE A 375 6.73 -37.38 -15.08
C ILE A 375 5.27 -37.80 -15.20
N SER A 376 4.41 -36.89 -15.68
CA SER A 376 2.98 -37.15 -15.92
C SER A 376 2.48 -36.29 -17.08
N PRO A 377 1.97 -36.87 -18.20
CA PRO A 377 1.53 -36.08 -19.36
C PRO A 377 0.33 -35.19 -19.04
N TYR A 378 0.42 -33.89 -19.37
CA TYR A 378 -0.67 -32.95 -19.21
C TYR A 378 -1.57 -32.96 -20.45
N THR A 379 -2.84 -33.24 -20.27
CA THR A 379 -3.85 -33.28 -21.36
C THR A 379 -5.01 -32.33 -21.14
N GLY A 380 -4.94 -31.52 -20.07
CA GLY A 380 -5.98 -30.56 -19.70
C GLY A 380 -5.91 -29.25 -20.48
N THR A 381 -6.83 -28.36 -20.14
CA THR A 381 -6.77 -26.94 -20.47
C THR A 381 -6.29 -26.17 -19.26
N PHE A 382 -5.31 -25.31 -19.42
CA PHE A 382 -4.89 -24.38 -18.39
C PHE A 382 -5.90 -23.23 -18.33
N ASP A 383 -6.53 -22.99 -17.20
CA ASP A 383 -7.45 -21.88 -17.02
C ASP A 383 -6.98 -20.90 -15.92
N ILE A 384 -7.22 -19.60 -16.17
CA ILE A 384 -7.00 -18.53 -15.20
C ILE A 384 -8.37 -17.94 -14.86
N ALA A 385 -8.86 -18.20 -13.65
CA ALA A 385 -10.07 -17.60 -13.12
C ALA A 385 -9.84 -16.11 -12.82
N TYR A 386 -10.81 -15.26 -13.20
CA TYR A 386 -10.80 -13.83 -12.92
C TYR A 386 -12.22 -13.30 -12.73
N ASN A 387 -12.36 -12.20 -11.99
CA ASN A 387 -13.62 -11.50 -11.83
C ASN A 387 -13.85 -10.49 -12.97
N ALA A 388 -15.03 -10.54 -13.58
CA ALA A 388 -15.37 -9.72 -14.75
C ALA A 388 -15.59 -8.24 -14.40
N ASP A 389 -15.93 -7.93 -13.14
CA ASP A 389 -16.10 -6.58 -12.62
C ASP A 389 -14.79 -5.83 -12.34
N GLY A 390 -13.61 -6.49 -12.47
CA GLY A 390 -12.30 -5.93 -12.19
C GLY A 390 -11.45 -5.56 -13.41
N GLY A 391 -12.00 -5.60 -14.64
CA GLY A 391 -11.25 -5.22 -15.85
C GLY A 391 -10.13 -6.18 -16.27
N HIS A 392 -10.16 -7.44 -15.81
CA HIS A 392 -9.03 -8.38 -15.96
C HIS A 392 -8.99 -9.14 -17.28
N GLN A 393 -10.05 -9.11 -18.10
CA GLN A 393 -10.17 -9.97 -19.27
C GLN A 393 -9.02 -9.78 -20.27
N ALA A 394 -8.69 -8.54 -20.61
CA ALA A 394 -7.72 -8.24 -21.65
C ALA A 394 -6.33 -8.83 -21.37
N TRP A 395 -5.83 -8.61 -20.16
CA TRP A 395 -4.52 -9.13 -19.78
C TRP A 395 -4.54 -10.65 -19.54
N VAL A 396 -5.62 -11.23 -19.01
CA VAL A 396 -5.75 -12.70 -18.88
C VAL A 396 -5.72 -13.36 -20.25
N ASP A 397 -6.43 -12.82 -21.23
CA ASP A 397 -6.41 -13.32 -22.60
C ASP A 397 -4.99 -13.19 -23.22
N ALA A 398 -4.27 -12.09 -22.96
CA ALA A 398 -2.90 -11.90 -23.43
C ALA A 398 -1.92 -12.90 -22.79
N VAL A 399 -2.01 -13.12 -21.48
CA VAL A 399 -1.22 -14.14 -20.76
C VAL A 399 -1.51 -15.54 -21.32
N CYS A 400 -2.78 -15.91 -21.44
CA CYS A 400 -3.18 -17.19 -22.03
C CYS A 400 -2.65 -17.37 -23.46
N ASN A 401 -2.73 -16.33 -24.29
CA ASN A 401 -2.19 -16.35 -25.65
C ASN A 401 -0.66 -16.53 -25.67
N SER A 402 0.08 -15.88 -24.76
CA SER A 402 1.53 -16.06 -24.61
C SER A 402 1.87 -17.52 -24.27
N ILE A 403 1.14 -18.12 -23.33
CA ILE A 403 1.28 -19.53 -22.94
C ILE A 403 0.97 -20.47 -24.12
N VAL A 404 -0.15 -20.25 -24.83
CA VAL A 404 -0.53 -21.06 -26.03
C VAL A 404 0.56 -20.99 -27.09
N ASN A 405 1.01 -19.79 -27.42
CA ASN A 405 2.01 -19.58 -28.47
C ASN A 405 3.37 -20.19 -28.11
N THR A 406 3.74 -20.17 -26.83
CA THR A 406 5.03 -20.70 -26.36
C THR A 406 4.98 -22.21 -26.17
N LEU A 407 4.03 -22.73 -25.40
CA LEU A 407 4.02 -24.14 -24.99
C LEU A 407 3.17 -25.03 -25.92
N GLY A 408 2.28 -24.48 -26.73
CA GLY A 408 1.38 -25.23 -27.61
C GLY A 408 0.25 -25.95 -26.85
N ILE A 409 0.01 -25.63 -25.59
CA ILE A 409 -1.12 -26.16 -24.79
C ILE A 409 -2.36 -25.29 -24.97
N GLN A 410 -3.52 -25.77 -24.53
CA GLN A 410 -4.71 -24.94 -24.45
C GLN A 410 -4.66 -24.10 -23.17
N ALA A 411 -4.82 -22.78 -23.28
CA ALA A 411 -4.95 -21.87 -22.14
C ALA A 411 -6.10 -20.89 -22.39
N VAL A 412 -6.92 -20.64 -21.36
CA VAL A 412 -8.14 -19.79 -21.46
C VAL A 412 -8.39 -19.01 -20.18
N GLY A 413 -8.97 -17.82 -20.29
CA GLY A 413 -9.55 -17.10 -19.16
C GLY A 413 -10.90 -17.70 -18.75
N LYS A 414 -11.17 -17.77 -17.45
CA LYS A 414 -12.44 -18.23 -16.85
C LYS A 414 -13.07 -17.11 -16.04
N ALA A 415 -14.04 -16.41 -16.62
CA ALA A 415 -14.69 -15.28 -15.98
C ALA A 415 -15.66 -15.72 -14.87
N TYR A 416 -15.54 -15.09 -13.71
CA TYR A 416 -16.54 -15.07 -12.64
C TYR A 416 -17.33 -13.76 -12.70
N PRO A 417 -18.64 -13.75 -12.36
CA PRO A 417 -19.44 -12.52 -12.46
C PRO A 417 -18.91 -11.39 -11.56
N THR A 418 -18.45 -11.72 -10.34
CA THR A 418 -17.95 -10.76 -9.35
C THR A 418 -16.71 -11.30 -8.63
N PHE A 419 -15.98 -10.41 -7.97
CA PHE A 419 -14.85 -10.79 -7.12
C PHE A 419 -15.29 -11.71 -5.98
N ALA A 420 -16.39 -11.41 -5.29
CA ALA A 420 -16.92 -12.24 -4.21
C ALA A 420 -17.19 -13.69 -4.66
N ALA A 421 -17.80 -13.89 -5.85
CA ALA A 421 -18.05 -15.22 -6.37
C ALA A 421 -16.77 -16.01 -6.68
N ALA A 422 -15.71 -15.33 -7.14
CA ALA A 422 -14.42 -15.96 -7.36
C ALA A 422 -13.73 -16.30 -6.04
N LEU A 423 -13.83 -15.42 -5.05
CA LEU A 423 -13.25 -15.59 -3.72
C LEU A 423 -13.93 -16.77 -2.97
N ASP A 424 -15.25 -16.88 -3.03
CA ASP A 424 -16.00 -17.99 -2.42
C ASP A 424 -15.53 -19.36 -2.94
N ASP A 425 -15.32 -19.51 -4.25
CA ASP A 425 -14.81 -20.76 -4.84
C ASP A 425 -13.33 -21.00 -4.51
N ARG A 426 -12.55 -19.93 -4.32
CA ARG A 426 -11.15 -19.98 -3.91
C ARG A 426 -11.01 -20.47 -2.46
N GLU A 427 -11.74 -19.87 -1.52
CA GLU A 427 -11.77 -20.25 -0.11
C GLU A 427 -12.26 -21.68 0.10
N GLN A 428 -13.24 -22.11 -0.71
CA GLN A 428 -13.79 -23.46 -0.65
C GLN A 428 -12.96 -24.49 -1.46
N GLN A 429 -11.81 -24.10 -2.01
CA GLN A 429 -10.93 -24.93 -2.85
C GLN A 429 -11.66 -25.63 -4.00
N LYS A 430 -12.56 -24.89 -4.67
CA LYS A 430 -13.36 -25.37 -5.81
C LYS A 430 -12.81 -24.92 -7.17
N LEU A 431 -11.72 -24.16 -7.19
CA LEU A 431 -11.08 -23.76 -8.42
C LEU A 431 -10.59 -24.98 -9.21
N THR A 432 -10.64 -24.86 -10.54
CA THR A 432 -10.20 -25.92 -11.46
C THR A 432 -8.87 -25.60 -12.13
N GLY A 433 -8.36 -24.38 -11.95
CA GLY A 433 -7.11 -23.89 -12.52
C GLY A 433 -6.53 -22.77 -11.67
N ALA A 434 -5.67 -21.97 -12.29
CA ALA A 434 -5.10 -20.79 -11.68
C ALA A 434 -6.17 -19.71 -11.39
N THR A 435 -5.86 -18.77 -10.51
CA THR A 435 -6.73 -17.63 -10.25
C THR A 435 -5.95 -16.32 -10.23
N ARG A 436 -6.52 -15.27 -10.82
CA ARG A 436 -5.94 -13.94 -10.72
C ARG A 436 -5.73 -13.59 -9.24
N ALA A 437 -4.62 -12.97 -8.94
CA ALA A 437 -4.24 -12.53 -7.61
C ALA A 437 -3.63 -11.12 -7.68
N GLY A 438 -3.58 -10.47 -6.54
CA GLY A 438 -2.90 -9.19 -6.35
C GLY A 438 -2.88 -8.84 -4.89
N TRP A 439 -1.97 -7.95 -4.53
CA TRP A 439 -1.85 -7.39 -3.19
C TRP A 439 -1.49 -5.91 -3.30
N GLN A 440 -2.20 -5.08 -2.59
CA GLN A 440 -1.80 -3.72 -2.30
C GLN A 440 -1.29 -3.70 -0.87
N ALA A 441 -0.13 -3.11 -0.64
CA ALA A 441 0.44 -3.08 0.68
C ALA A 441 -0.42 -2.26 1.66
N ASP A 442 -0.66 -2.81 2.83
CA ASP A 442 -1.32 -2.13 3.95
C ASP A 442 -0.35 -1.19 4.68
N TYR A 443 0.93 -1.58 4.69
CA TYR A 443 2.05 -0.81 5.26
C TYR A 443 3.34 -1.15 4.50
N PRO A 444 4.33 -0.24 4.48
CA PRO A 444 5.51 -0.36 3.63
C PRO A 444 6.55 -1.35 4.18
N SER A 445 6.24 -2.65 4.14
CA SER A 445 7.14 -3.73 4.53
C SER A 445 7.08 -4.88 3.54
N LEU A 446 8.22 -5.53 3.25
CA LEU A 446 8.28 -6.79 2.50
C LEU A 446 7.43 -7.88 3.18
N TYR A 447 7.41 -7.91 4.51
CA TYR A 447 6.63 -8.86 5.29
C TYR A 447 5.14 -8.82 4.94
N ASN A 448 4.58 -7.63 4.67
CA ASN A 448 3.18 -7.47 4.29
C ASN A 448 2.82 -8.13 2.95
N PHE A 449 3.78 -8.30 2.04
CA PHE A 449 3.58 -9.05 0.79
C PHE A 449 3.82 -10.55 0.95
N LEU A 450 4.55 -10.98 1.97
CA LEU A 450 5.03 -12.34 2.09
C LEU A 450 4.19 -13.18 3.07
N ALA A 451 4.04 -12.72 4.30
CA ALA A 451 3.41 -13.51 5.36
C ALA A 451 1.92 -13.77 5.10
N PRO A 452 1.06 -12.78 4.81
CA PRO A 452 -0.37 -13.01 4.60
C PRO A 452 -0.68 -13.95 3.44
N LEU A 453 0.19 -13.96 2.41
CA LEU A 453 -0.06 -14.66 1.14
C LEU A 453 0.55 -16.06 1.08
N TYR A 454 1.71 -16.29 1.73
CA TYR A 454 2.50 -17.50 1.50
C TYR A 454 2.87 -18.29 2.77
N GLN A 455 2.77 -17.69 3.96
CA GLN A 455 3.03 -18.43 5.21
C GLN A 455 2.02 -19.56 5.36
N THR A 456 2.49 -20.70 5.85
CA THR A 456 1.64 -21.89 6.06
C THR A 456 0.47 -21.55 6.98
N GLY A 457 -0.75 -21.68 6.46
CA GLY A 457 -1.98 -21.43 7.21
C GLY A 457 -2.38 -19.96 7.34
N ALA A 458 -1.66 -19.04 6.67
CA ALA A 458 -2.04 -17.62 6.65
C ALA A 458 -3.39 -17.38 5.97
N GLY A 459 -4.08 -16.32 6.39
CA GLY A 459 -5.47 -16.06 6.03
C GLY A 459 -5.74 -15.87 4.53
N SER A 460 -4.76 -15.37 3.76
CA SER A 460 -4.87 -15.18 2.31
C SER A 460 -4.14 -16.25 1.48
N ASN A 461 -3.58 -17.28 2.13
CA ASN A 461 -2.97 -18.44 1.48
C ASN A 461 -4.02 -19.51 1.14
N TYR A 462 -4.97 -19.18 0.29
CA TYR A 462 -6.11 -20.05 -0.08
C TYR A 462 -5.69 -21.25 -0.92
N GLU A 463 -4.58 -21.15 -1.66
CA GLU A 463 -4.08 -22.19 -2.57
C GLU A 463 -3.34 -23.32 -1.86
N GLY A 464 -3.08 -23.17 -0.57
CA GLY A 464 -2.51 -24.22 0.29
C GLY A 464 -1.01 -24.42 0.09
N TYR A 465 -0.27 -23.37 -0.28
CA TYR A 465 1.20 -23.42 -0.24
C TYR A 465 1.70 -23.63 1.18
N SER A 466 2.75 -24.43 1.32
CA SER A 466 3.39 -24.70 2.60
C SER A 466 4.86 -25.03 2.38
N SER A 467 5.74 -24.28 3.04
CA SER A 467 7.19 -24.47 3.01
C SER A 467 7.79 -24.16 4.38
N GLU A 468 8.36 -25.19 5.02
CA GLU A 468 9.06 -25.01 6.30
C GLU A 468 10.27 -24.06 6.17
N GLU A 469 10.96 -24.09 5.02
CA GLU A 469 12.10 -23.19 4.75
C GLU A 469 11.62 -21.74 4.69
N PHE A 470 10.55 -21.46 3.95
CA PHE A 470 9.95 -20.14 3.85
C PHE A 470 9.47 -19.64 5.22
N ASP A 471 8.69 -20.43 5.93
CA ASP A 471 8.14 -20.07 7.25
C ASP A 471 9.25 -19.77 8.27
N ASN A 472 10.36 -20.53 8.24
CA ASN A 472 11.51 -20.29 9.11
C ASN A 472 12.21 -18.99 8.76
N LEU A 473 12.39 -18.66 7.47
CA LEU A 473 13.01 -17.40 7.04
C LEU A 473 12.15 -16.18 7.42
N LEU A 474 10.82 -16.26 7.28
CA LEU A 474 9.93 -15.21 7.77
C LEU A 474 10.08 -15.01 9.27
N LYS A 475 10.11 -16.11 10.03
CA LYS A 475 10.30 -16.07 11.47
C LYS A 475 11.68 -15.52 11.87
N GLU A 476 12.75 -15.89 11.14
CA GLU A 476 14.09 -15.34 11.39
C GLU A 476 14.13 -13.84 11.11
N GLY A 477 13.44 -13.39 10.05
CA GLY A 477 13.31 -11.97 9.73
C GLY A 477 12.54 -11.21 10.80
N SER A 478 11.39 -11.72 11.25
CA SER A 478 10.57 -11.03 12.25
C SER A 478 11.29 -10.82 13.59
N VAL A 479 12.18 -11.74 13.98
CA VAL A 479 12.97 -11.64 15.21
C VAL A 479 14.37 -11.04 15.00
N ALA A 480 14.66 -10.50 13.82
CA ALA A 480 15.95 -9.90 13.51
C ALA A 480 16.18 -8.63 14.35
N PRO A 481 17.45 -8.33 14.70
CA PRO A 481 17.75 -7.19 15.58
C PRO A 481 17.58 -5.82 14.91
N THR A 482 17.58 -5.78 13.58
CA THR A 482 17.44 -4.57 12.77
C THR A 482 16.53 -4.80 11.56
N VAL A 483 15.94 -3.75 11.02
CA VAL A 483 15.15 -3.81 9.77
C VAL A 483 16.01 -4.30 8.60
N GLU A 484 17.30 -3.94 8.53
CA GLU A 484 18.22 -4.40 7.50
C GLU A 484 18.46 -5.92 7.56
N ASP A 485 18.65 -6.48 8.78
CA ASP A 485 18.78 -7.92 8.97
C ASP A 485 17.46 -8.65 8.64
N ALA A 486 16.32 -8.07 8.99
CA ALA A 486 14.99 -8.58 8.64
C ALA A 486 14.80 -8.62 7.11
N THR A 487 15.12 -7.52 6.43
CA THR A 487 15.06 -7.39 4.96
C THR A 487 15.87 -8.48 4.27
N ALA A 488 17.09 -8.76 4.74
CA ALA A 488 17.92 -9.83 4.17
C ALA A 488 17.23 -11.19 4.25
N LYS A 489 16.54 -11.49 5.37
CA LYS A 489 15.78 -12.73 5.54
C LYS A 489 14.53 -12.79 4.67
N TYR A 490 13.85 -11.69 4.49
CA TYR A 490 12.68 -11.61 3.60
C TYR A 490 13.09 -11.75 2.12
N GLN A 491 14.28 -11.28 1.74
CA GLN A 491 14.85 -11.54 0.41
C GLN A 491 15.19 -13.02 0.23
N GLU A 492 15.86 -13.68 1.20
CA GLU A 492 16.08 -15.14 1.19
C GLU A 492 14.74 -15.90 1.09
N ALA A 493 13.70 -15.47 1.78
CA ALA A 493 12.36 -16.07 1.70
C ALA A 493 11.76 -15.94 0.28
N GLN A 494 11.93 -14.81 -0.39
CA GLN A 494 11.50 -14.64 -1.78
C GLN A 494 12.26 -15.57 -2.75
N GLU A 495 13.54 -15.86 -2.50
CA GLU A 495 14.30 -16.83 -3.30
C GLU A 495 13.71 -18.26 -3.19
N VAL A 496 13.13 -18.61 -2.03
CA VAL A 496 12.35 -19.87 -1.89
C VAL A 496 11.08 -19.81 -2.75
N LEU A 497 10.38 -18.67 -2.76
CA LEU A 497 9.19 -18.50 -3.60
C LEU A 497 9.53 -18.54 -5.10
N LEU A 498 10.67 -17.99 -5.53
CA LEU A 498 11.14 -18.08 -6.93
C LEU A 498 11.41 -19.52 -7.35
N LYS A 499 11.89 -20.38 -6.44
CA LYS A 499 12.08 -21.83 -6.71
C LYS A 499 10.77 -22.60 -6.75
N ASP A 500 9.80 -22.19 -5.92
CA ASP A 500 8.54 -22.92 -5.75
C ASP A 500 7.39 -22.37 -6.61
N LEU A 501 7.38 -21.08 -6.93
CA LEU A 501 6.36 -20.36 -7.68
C LEU A 501 4.91 -20.68 -7.28
N PRO A 502 4.52 -20.52 -6.00
CA PRO A 502 3.13 -20.69 -5.58
C PRO A 502 2.21 -19.69 -6.31
N THR A 503 2.76 -18.57 -6.63
CA THR A 503 2.19 -17.47 -7.40
C THR A 503 3.12 -17.18 -8.57
N ILE A 504 2.57 -16.81 -9.72
CA ILE A 504 3.33 -16.34 -10.87
C ILE A 504 3.27 -14.81 -10.86
N PRO A 505 4.35 -14.11 -10.44
CA PRO A 505 4.46 -12.67 -10.56
C PRO A 505 4.28 -12.19 -11.99
N LEU A 506 3.48 -11.15 -12.20
CA LEU A 506 3.24 -10.59 -13.52
C LEU A 506 3.83 -9.19 -13.65
N TRP A 507 3.34 -8.23 -12.88
CA TRP A 507 3.76 -6.83 -12.89
C TRP A 507 3.38 -6.11 -11.60
N TYR A 508 3.98 -4.96 -11.42
CA TYR A 508 3.57 -3.96 -10.44
C TYR A 508 2.66 -2.93 -11.11
N SER A 509 1.59 -2.53 -10.44
CA SER A 509 0.75 -1.44 -10.92
C SER A 509 1.42 -0.10 -10.67
N ASN A 510 1.34 0.79 -11.65
CA ASN A 510 1.77 2.16 -11.47
C ASN A 510 0.61 3.03 -10.95
N VAL A 511 0.92 4.11 -10.25
CA VAL A 511 0.03 5.25 -10.15
C VAL A 511 -0.09 5.86 -11.53
N ASN A 512 -1.32 6.02 -12.00
CA ASN A 512 -1.63 6.72 -13.24
C ASN A 512 -2.56 7.87 -12.87
N GLY A 513 -1.98 9.00 -12.50
CA GLY A 513 -2.71 10.17 -12.02
C GLY A 513 -2.49 11.38 -12.89
N VAL A 514 -3.40 12.34 -12.79
CA VAL A 514 -3.28 13.64 -13.47
C VAL A 514 -3.79 14.76 -12.58
N SER A 515 -3.29 15.99 -12.82
CA SER A 515 -3.75 17.17 -12.11
C SER A 515 -4.17 18.29 -13.06
N ALA A 516 -5.04 19.18 -12.59
CA ALA A 516 -5.42 20.42 -13.28
C ALA A 516 -4.25 21.40 -13.31
N ASP A 517 -4.31 22.39 -14.20
CA ASP A 517 -3.32 23.47 -14.31
C ASP A 517 -3.50 24.58 -13.25
N THR A 518 -4.52 24.45 -12.42
CA THR A 518 -4.85 25.35 -11.29
C THR A 518 -4.24 24.88 -9.96
N VAL A 519 -3.58 23.73 -9.92
CA VAL A 519 -2.96 23.17 -8.71
C VAL A 519 -1.50 22.83 -8.92
N ASP A 520 -0.72 23.00 -7.86
CA ASP A 520 0.70 22.67 -7.78
C ASP A 520 0.99 21.73 -6.60
N ASN A 521 2.22 21.19 -6.54
CA ASN A 521 2.70 20.28 -5.48
C ASN A 521 1.88 18.99 -5.35
N VAL A 522 1.35 18.49 -6.46
CA VAL A 522 0.65 17.21 -6.49
C VAL A 522 1.68 16.08 -6.50
N VAL A 523 1.76 15.34 -5.39
CA VAL A 523 2.63 14.18 -5.22
C VAL A 523 1.76 12.99 -4.83
N PHE A 524 2.02 11.86 -5.44
CA PHE A 524 1.37 10.59 -5.10
C PHE A 524 2.27 9.77 -4.19
N GLY A 525 1.68 9.19 -3.16
CA GLY A 525 2.39 8.33 -2.22
C GLY A 525 2.70 6.94 -2.79
N TRP A 526 3.51 6.21 -2.05
CA TRP A 526 3.85 4.81 -2.30
C TRP A 526 2.61 3.90 -2.43
N ASP A 527 1.52 4.27 -1.75
CA ASP A 527 0.20 3.62 -1.72
C ASP A 527 -0.74 4.08 -2.84
N SER A 528 -0.25 4.90 -3.77
CA SER A 528 -0.99 5.54 -4.85
C SER A 528 -1.97 6.66 -4.44
N VAL A 529 -2.01 7.04 -3.18
CA VAL A 529 -2.89 8.12 -2.69
C VAL A 529 -2.18 9.47 -2.82
N PRO A 530 -2.84 10.53 -3.33
CA PRO A 530 -2.25 11.87 -3.34
C PRO A 530 -2.01 12.40 -1.93
N LEU A 531 -0.89 13.06 -1.71
CA LEU A 531 -0.59 13.76 -0.47
C LEU A 531 -1.35 15.09 -0.44
N TYR A 532 -2.65 15.03 -0.20
CA TYR A 532 -3.58 16.15 -0.31
C TYR A 532 -3.16 17.38 0.49
N TYR A 533 -2.54 17.18 1.65
CA TYR A 533 -2.18 18.27 2.57
C TYR A 533 -1.17 19.27 2.02
N GLN A 534 -0.35 18.87 1.04
CA GLN A 534 0.67 19.74 0.43
C GLN A 534 0.24 20.38 -0.89
N ILE A 535 -0.92 20.01 -1.43
CA ILE A 535 -1.43 20.55 -2.70
C ILE A 535 -1.84 22.00 -2.51
N THR A 536 -1.30 22.88 -3.36
CA THR A 536 -1.67 24.30 -3.42
C THR A 536 -2.57 24.56 -4.61
N LYS A 537 -3.48 25.53 -4.50
CA LYS A 537 -4.37 25.95 -5.58
C LYS A 537 -4.33 27.47 -5.72
N GLU A 538 -4.25 27.96 -6.99
CA GLU A 538 -4.26 29.39 -7.32
C GLU A 538 -5.63 30.04 -7.07
#